data_d0fc99ec250c6dcb04abd2f46f8d594a
#
_entry.id   d0fc99ec250c6dcb04abd2f46f8d594a
#
_cell.length_a   1.000
_cell.length_b   1.000
_cell.length_c   1.000
_cell.angle_alpha   90.00
_cell.angle_beta   90.00
_cell.angle_gamma   90.00
#
_symmetry.space_group_name_H-M   'P 1'
#
loop_
_entity.id
_entity.type
_entity.pdbx_description
1 polymer ?
#
loop_
_entity_poly.entity_id
_entity_poly.type
_entity_poly.pdbx_seq_one_letter_code
_entity_poly.pdbx_strand_id
1 'polypeptide(L)'
;MTRGLTLGKFAPFHRGHQLLIETALAETDEVVVLIYATEVIEVPLQVRANWIRQLYPSVTVIEAWDGPDSYGDTAEIRSEQEAYILKKLNGLAISHFYSSEFYGDHVSKALGAVDRRIDEARLQVPISGTQLRANYFAGKAYLSELVYRDLIIHVCFLGAPSTGKTTLTRTLAEQHHTEWMPEYGAEFWLTHQVDRRITLEQFETIAPEHNRREEKLRAQANTYLFCDTNPITTYMFARDYHGTPGPILTELAKQAERNYDLFFLCDTDIPYADTWDRSGNQKRLCFQQQIIADLAERKIPYVVLSGDVECRVEQVNAILRRFKKYGNLLDILA
;
A
#
# COMPACT_ATOMS: atom_id res chain seq x y z
N MET A 1 23.14 31.36 -3.56
CA MET A 1 22.24 30.19 -3.64
C MET A 1 22.52 29.33 -2.42
N THR A 2 21.54 29.22 -1.55
CA THR A 2 21.61 28.43 -0.33
C THR A 2 21.02 27.04 -0.58
N ARG A 3 21.59 26.00 0.03
CA ARG A 3 21.11 24.62 -0.13
C ARG A 3 21.03 23.91 1.20
N GLY A 4 19.85 23.41 1.52
CA GLY A 4 19.57 22.61 2.69
C GLY A 4 19.78 21.13 2.41
N LEU A 5 20.31 20.40 3.40
CA LEU A 5 20.38 18.94 3.41
C LEU A 5 19.67 18.38 4.62
N THR A 6 18.89 17.36 4.44
CA THR A 6 18.49 16.44 5.50
C THR A 6 18.76 15.01 5.07
N LEU A 7 19.00 14.11 6.04
CA LEU A 7 19.27 12.70 5.77
C LEU A 7 18.58 11.78 6.77
N GLY A 8 18.37 10.55 6.38
CA GLY A 8 17.78 9.56 7.26
C GLY A 8 17.28 8.31 6.56
N LYS A 9 16.76 7.40 7.37
CA LYS A 9 16.14 6.16 6.89
C LYS A 9 14.70 6.37 6.42
N PHE A 10 14.00 7.38 6.95
CA PHE A 10 12.59 7.69 6.68
C PHE A 10 11.70 6.42 6.71
N ALA A 11 11.74 5.71 7.83
CA ALA A 11 11.21 4.36 8.00
C ALA A 11 10.15 4.23 9.11
N PRO A 12 8.85 4.57 8.81
CA PRO A 12 8.32 5.20 7.61
C PRO A 12 8.54 6.71 7.57
N PHE A 13 8.25 7.33 6.43
CA PHE A 13 8.23 8.78 6.28
C PHE A 13 7.03 9.37 7.03
N HIS A 14 7.26 10.27 7.98
CA HIS A 14 6.23 10.79 8.89
C HIS A 14 6.33 12.30 9.10
N ARG A 15 5.35 12.91 9.79
CA ARG A 15 5.26 14.37 10.02
C ARG A 15 6.53 15.00 10.58
N GLY A 16 7.28 14.32 11.45
CA GLY A 16 8.58 14.82 11.93
C GLY A 16 9.62 14.98 10.80
N HIS A 17 9.65 14.05 9.85
CA HIS A 17 10.48 14.18 8.66
C HIS A 17 9.97 15.25 7.69
N GLN A 18 8.64 15.41 7.57
CA GLN A 18 8.04 16.48 6.79
C GLN A 18 8.42 17.84 7.35
N LEU A 19 8.37 18.01 8.69
CA LEU A 19 8.77 19.24 9.35
C LEU A 19 10.23 19.64 9.02
N LEU A 20 11.17 18.68 8.98
CA LEU A 20 12.55 18.94 8.56
C LEU A 20 12.62 19.48 7.13
N ILE A 21 11.94 18.84 6.20
CA ILE A 21 11.93 19.22 4.77
C ILE A 21 11.22 20.56 4.58
N GLU A 22 10.07 20.76 5.21
CA GLU A 22 9.28 22.00 5.11
C GLU A 22 10.06 23.20 5.68
N THR A 23 10.77 23.00 6.79
CA THR A 23 11.65 24.03 7.35
C THR A 23 12.82 24.35 6.40
N ALA A 24 13.45 23.31 5.84
CA ALA A 24 14.53 23.50 4.88
C ALA A 24 14.07 24.26 3.62
N LEU A 25 12.88 23.92 3.08
CA LEU A 25 12.28 24.61 1.95
C LEU A 25 11.92 26.07 2.23
N ALA A 26 11.61 26.41 3.48
CA ALA A 26 11.32 27.78 3.89
C ALA A 26 12.59 28.64 4.09
N GLU A 27 13.74 28.02 4.38
CA GLU A 27 14.97 28.72 4.75
C GLU A 27 16.05 28.72 3.65
N THR A 28 15.91 27.86 2.62
CA THR A 28 16.94 27.68 1.58
C THR A 28 16.34 27.66 0.17
N ASP A 29 17.17 28.01 -0.83
CA ASP A 29 16.77 28.06 -2.25
C ASP A 29 16.55 26.65 -2.82
N GLU A 30 17.29 25.64 -2.35
CA GLU A 30 17.21 24.25 -2.79
C GLU A 30 17.28 23.31 -1.59
N VAL A 31 16.61 22.17 -1.67
CA VAL A 31 16.65 21.12 -0.64
C VAL A 31 17.05 19.80 -1.25
N VAL A 32 17.99 19.13 -0.59
CA VAL A 32 18.44 17.76 -0.89
C VAL A 32 18.06 16.85 0.27
N VAL A 33 17.51 15.71 -0.05
CA VAL A 33 17.27 14.62 0.91
C VAL A 33 18.13 13.42 0.54
N LEU A 34 18.99 13.00 1.44
CA LEU A 34 19.76 11.76 1.31
C LEU A 34 19.06 10.65 2.10
N ILE A 35 18.50 9.66 1.39
CA ILE A 35 17.76 8.56 2.00
C ILE A 35 18.55 7.25 1.95
N TYR A 36 18.65 6.55 3.08
CA TYR A 36 19.42 5.32 3.23
C TYR A 36 18.58 4.05 3.06
N ALA A 37 19.18 3.02 2.48
CA ALA A 37 18.70 1.64 2.63
C ALA A 37 18.66 1.26 4.11
N THR A 38 17.75 0.35 4.49
CA THR A 38 17.63 -0.12 5.88
C THR A 38 16.74 -1.36 5.95
N GLU A 39 17.05 -2.23 6.90
CA GLU A 39 16.26 -3.42 7.23
C GLU A 39 15.24 -3.19 8.36
N VAL A 40 15.25 -2.00 8.99
CA VAL A 40 14.31 -1.71 10.11
C VAL A 40 12.85 -1.61 9.67
N ILE A 41 12.59 -1.55 8.37
CA ILE A 41 11.27 -1.58 7.75
C ILE A 41 11.34 -2.39 6.45
N GLU A 42 10.33 -3.18 6.17
CA GLU A 42 10.26 -4.00 4.95
C GLU A 42 10.01 -3.17 3.67
N VAL A 43 9.60 -1.90 3.81
CA VAL A 43 9.34 -1.02 2.67
C VAL A 43 10.65 -0.66 1.98
N PRO A 44 10.82 -0.99 0.69
CA PRO A 44 12.05 -0.74 -0.07
C PRO A 44 12.45 0.73 -0.09
N LEU A 45 13.77 0.98 -0.21
CA LEU A 45 14.32 2.33 -0.33
C LEU A 45 13.63 3.15 -1.42
N GLN A 46 13.44 2.58 -2.60
CA GLN A 46 12.82 3.25 -3.73
C GLN A 46 11.38 3.70 -3.44
N VAL A 47 10.59 2.90 -2.74
CA VAL A 47 9.21 3.26 -2.34
C VAL A 47 9.24 4.44 -1.38
N ARG A 48 10.12 4.39 -0.37
CA ARG A 48 10.28 5.47 0.62
C ARG A 48 10.79 6.77 -0.02
N ALA A 49 11.70 6.67 -0.98
CA ALA A 49 12.17 7.80 -1.78
C ALA A 49 11.04 8.40 -2.65
N ASN A 50 10.18 7.55 -3.20
CA ASN A 50 9.04 7.99 -4.00
C ASN A 50 7.98 8.72 -3.16
N TRP A 51 7.78 8.37 -1.89
CA TRP A 51 6.93 9.17 -0.99
C TRP A 51 7.41 10.61 -0.89
N ILE A 52 8.72 10.81 -0.74
CA ILE A 52 9.31 12.15 -0.64
C ILE A 52 9.14 12.89 -1.96
N ARG A 53 9.43 12.25 -3.10
CA ARG A 53 9.29 12.87 -4.44
C ARG A 53 7.86 13.28 -4.76
N GLN A 54 6.87 12.48 -4.36
CA GLN A 54 5.47 12.79 -4.61
C GLN A 54 4.95 13.91 -3.70
N LEU A 55 5.37 13.93 -2.43
CA LEU A 55 4.94 14.96 -1.48
C LEU A 55 5.69 16.29 -1.67
N TYR A 56 6.94 16.23 -2.14
CA TYR A 56 7.81 17.39 -2.32
C TYR A 56 8.51 17.36 -3.69
N PRO A 57 7.81 17.65 -4.79
CA PRO A 57 8.37 17.52 -6.15
C PRO A 57 9.58 18.43 -6.44
N SER A 58 9.76 19.51 -5.67
CA SER A 58 10.91 20.43 -5.80
C SER A 58 12.18 19.95 -5.09
N VAL A 59 12.10 18.89 -4.29
CA VAL A 59 13.23 18.37 -3.51
C VAL A 59 14.04 17.37 -4.34
N THR A 60 15.36 17.51 -4.28
CA THR A 60 16.28 16.51 -4.87
C THR A 60 16.44 15.35 -3.90
N VAL A 61 16.08 14.14 -4.32
CA VAL A 61 16.21 12.92 -3.49
C VAL A 61 17.36 12.06 -4.02
N ILE A 62 18.38 11.86 -3.18
CA ILE A 62 19.54 11.00 -3.44
C ILE A 62 19.35 9.68 -2.69
N GLU A 63 19.35 8.56 -3.42
CA GLU A 63 19.21 7.22 -2.85
C GLU A 63 20.59 6.62 -2.51
N ALA A 64 20.78 6.28 -1.25
CA ALA A 64 21.99 5.67 -0.70
C ALA A 64 21.75 4.17 -0.46
N TRP A 65 22.01 3.36 -1.50
CA TRP A 65 21.83 1.90 -1.48
C TRP A 65 22.95 1.15 -0.76
N ASP A 66 24.14 1.75 -0.75
CA ASP A 66 25.42 1.20 -0.30
C ASP A 66 25.94 1.96 0.94
N GLY A 67 25.02 2.48 1.75
CA GLY A 67 25.38 3.23 2.98
C GLY A 67 26.08 2.35 4.02
N PRO A 68 26.89 2.96 4.91
CA PRO A 68 27.51 2.22 6.00
C PRO A 68 26.46 1.62 6.94
N ASP A 69 26.69 0.37 7.35
CA ASP A 69 25.82 -0.33 8.30
C ASP A 69 26.12 0.06 9.75
N SER A 70 27.28 0.71 10.00
CA SER A 70 27.72 1.13 11.30
C SER A 70 26.82 2.23 11.88
N TYR A 71 26.31 2.00 13.09
CA TYR A 71 25.53 2.97 13.85
C TYR A 71 26.16 3.22 15.22
N GLY A 72 26.36 4.48 15.54
CA GLY A 72 26.97 4.87 16.82
C GLY A 72 27.64 6.23 16.76
N ASP A 73 28.38 6.56 17.79
CA ASP A 73 28.98 7.88 17.99
C ASP A 73 30.52 7.81 18.27
N THR A 74 31.19 6.76 17.80
CA THR A 74 32.66 6.69 17.85
C THR A 74 33.29 7.54 16.75
N ALA A 75 34.57 7.96 16.94
CA ALA A 75 35.26 8.75 15.94
C ALA A 75 35.36 8.05 14.57
N GLU A 76 35.58 6.74 14.59
CA GLU A 76 35.68 5.91 13.39
C GLU A 76 34.36 5.90 12.62
N ILE A 77 33.23 5.65 13.32
CA ILE A 77 31.88 5.63 12.73
C ILE A 77 31.52 7.00 12.15
N ARG A 78 31.80 8.09 12.89
CA ARG A 78 31.58 9.45 12.39
C ARG A 78 32.37 9.70 11.10
N SER A 79 33.66 9.37 11.09
CA SER A 79 34.55 9.57 9.94
C SER A 79 34.05 8.78 8.71
N GLU A 80 33.60 7.54 8.89
CA GLU A 80 33.04 6.70 7.83
C GLU A 80 31.74 7.32 7.25
N GLN A 81 30.83 7.74 8.13
CA GLN A 81 29.56 8.37 7.74
C GLN A 81 29.77 9.70 7.02
N GLU A 82 30.66 10.55 7.53
CA GLU A 82 31.01 11.85 6.92
C GLU A 82 31.61 11.67 5.52
N ALA A 83 32.60 10.77 5.38
CA ALA A 83 33.20 10.46 4.10
C ALA A 83 32.17 9.94 3.09
N TYR A 84 31.26 9.08 3.54
CA TYR A 84 30.18 8.57 2.71
C TYR A 84 29.22 9.67 2.24
N ILE A 85 28.76 10.55 3.15
CA ILE A 85 27.86 11.67 2.82
C ILE A 85 28.52 12.59 1.78
N LEU A 86 29.78 13.00 2.02
CA LEU A 86 30.53 13.84 1.08
C LEU A 86 30.68 13.19 -0.29
N LYS A 87 30.97 11.89 -0.35
CA LYS A 87 31.03 11.12 -1.59
C LYS A 87 29.70 11.13 -2.34
N LYS A 88 28.57 10.91 -1.65
CA LYS A 88 27.23 10.90 -2.26
C LYS A 88 26.79 12.26 -2.75
N LEU A 89 27.18 13.32 -2.08
CA LEU A 89 26.89 14.69 -2.50
C LEU A 89 27.74 15.10 -3.72
N ASN A 90 28.83 14.39 -4.03
CA ASN A 90 29.66 14.59 -5.22
C ASN A 90 30.01 16.06 -5.50
N GLY A 91 30.51 16.76 -4.48
CA GLY A 91 30.90 18.16 -4.58
C GLY A 91 29.75 19.17 -4.48
N LEU A 92 28.54 18.73 -4.24
CA LEU A 92 27.39 19.61 -4.00
C LEU A 92 27.58 20.40 -2.71
N ALA A 93 27.73 21.72 -2.79
CA ALA A 93 27.92 22.57 -1.61
C ALA A 93 26.59 22.66 -0.82
N ILE A 94 26.66 22.38 0.48
CA ILE A 94 25.54 22.46 1.42
C ILE A 94 25.76 23.66 2.34
N SER A 95 24.79 24.53 2.49
CA SER A 95 24.87 25.68 3.38
C SER A 95 24.21 25.44 4.74
N HIS A 96 23.18 24.57 4.81
CA HIS A 96 22.44 24.27 6.04
C HIS A 96 22.17 22.78 6.13
N PHE A 97 22.40 22.21 7.30
CA PHE A 97 22.08 20.81 7.59
C PHE A 97 20.94 20.72 8.61
N TYR A 98 19.83 20.11 8.24
CA TYR A 98 18.63 19.98 9.06
C TYR A 98 18.53 18.60 9.67
N SER A 99 18.50 18.52 11.00
CA SER A 99 18.35 17.25 11.74
C SER A 99 17.56 17.44 13.03
N SER A 100 17.00 16.32 13.55
CA SER A 100 16.43 16.21 14.90
C SER A 100 17.21 15.22 15.76
N GLU A 101 18.39 14.80 15.31
CA GLU A 101 19.15 13.71 15.91
C GLU A 101 20.56 14.19 16.31
N PHE A 102 21.22 13.46 17.23
CA PHE A 102 22.52 13.80 17.82
C PHE A 102 23.65 13.99 16.79
N TYR A 103 23.60 13.31 15.65
CA TYR A 103 24.62 13.35 14.60
C TYR A 103 24.70 14.68 13.83
N GLY A 104 23.76 15.59 14.05
CA GLY A 104 23.72 16.88 13.34
C GLY A 104 25.00 17.73 13.55
N ASP A 105 25.60 17.73 14.72
CA ASP A 105 26.82 18.50 15.04
C ASP A 105 28.02 18.06 14.18
N HIS A 106 28.31 16.76 14.12
CA HIS A 106 29.47 16.30 13.38
C HIS A 106 29.29 16.35 11.87
N VAL A 107 28.05 16.03 11.38
CA VAL A 107 27.74 16.10 9.95
C VAL A 107 27.77 17.53 9.45
N SER A 108 27.18 18.50 10.17
CA SER A 108 27.21 19.91 9.77
C SER A 108 28.65 20.45 9.71
N LYS A 109 29.53 20.05 10.65
CA LYS A 109 30.96 20.41 10.63
C LYS A 109 31.67 19.82 9.43
N ALA A 110 31.46 18.56 9.12
CA ALA A 110 32.06 17.90 7.96
C ALA A 110 31.63 18.55 6.62
N LEU A 111 30.40 19.04 6.53
CA LEU A 111 29.85 19.75 5.38
C LEU A 111 30.26 21.23 5.32
N GLY A 112 30.81 21.81 6.40
CA GLY A 112 31.00 23.26 6.54
C GLY A 112 29.67 24.03 6.52
N ALA A 113 28.56 23.40 6.96
CA ALA A 113 27.22 23.91 6.93
C ALA A 113 26.76 24.42 8.30
N VAL A 114 25.74 25.28 8.28
CA VAL A 114 25.05 25.69 9.51
C VAL A 114 24.23 24.51 10.05
N ASP A 115 24.43 24.16 11.34
CA ASP A 115 23.63 23.13 12.02
C ASP A 115 22.26 23.69 12.40
N ARG A 116 21.23 23.13 11.82
CA ARG A 116 19.82 23.48 12.08
C ARG A 116 19.11 22.33 12.77
N ARG A 117 18.98 22.45 14.10
CA ARG A 117 18.29 21.46 14.95
C ARG A 117 16.80 21.77 14.99
N ILE A 118 15.98 20.83 14.54
CA ILE A 118 14.54 20.97 14.45
C ILE A 118 13.86 19.93 15.33
N ASP A 119 13.11 20.41 16.32
CA ASP A 119 12.26 19.63 17.21
C ASP A 119 12.94 18.40 17.86
N GLU A 120 14.19 18.54 18.32
CA GLU A 120 14.97 17.45 18.96
C GLU A 120 14.19 16.81 20.12
N ALA A 121 13.50 17.63 20.93
CA ALA A 121 12.69 17.17 22.05
C ALA A 121 11.33 16.60 21.62
N ARG A 122 11.02 16.60 20.33
CA ARG A 122 9.75 16.13 19.75
C ARG A 122 8.51 16.76 20.40
N LEU A 123 8.56 18.05 20.65
CA LEU A 123 7.45 18.79 21.26
C LEU A 123 6.40 19.20 20.24
N GLN A 124 6.81 19.47 18.98
CA GLN A 124 5.90 19.81 17.90
C GLN A 124 5.30 18.56 17.25
N VAL A 125 6.11 17.53 17.04
CA VAL A 125 5.69 16.27 16.44
C VAL A 125 6.10 15.10 17.33
N PRO A 126 5.25 14.73 18.31
CA PRO A 126 5.59 13.77 19.36
C PRO A 126 5.49 12.32 18.87
N ILE A 127 6.25 11.96 17.82
CA ILE A 127 6.27 10.63 17.23
C ILE A 127 7.68 10.21 16.81
N SER A 128 7.95 8.92 16.81
CA SER A 128 9.17 8.34 16.25
C SER A 128 8.85 7.24 15.25
N GLY A 129 9.78 6.97 14.33
CA GLY A 129 9.66 5.85 13.42
C GLY A 129 9.49 4.50 14.13
N THR A 130 10.11 4.31 15.29
CA THR A 130 9.97 3.10 16.12
C THR A 130 8.55 2.94 16.67
N GLN A 131 7.95 4.00 17.19
CA GLN A 131 6.56 3.98 17.64
C GLN A 131 5.60 3.67 16.50
N LEU A 132 5.81 4.28 15.33
CA LEU A 132 5.00 3.99 14.14
C LEU A 132 5.12 2.54 13.70
N ARG A 133 6.33 1.99 13.63
CA ARG A 133 6.53 0.58 13.26
C ARG A 133 5.87 -0.40 14.22
N ALA A 134 5.75 -0.03 15.49
CA ALA A 134 5.03 -0.85 16.47
C ALA A 134 3.51 -0.88 16.20
N ASN A 135 2.93 0.22 15.74
CA ASN A 135 1.51 0.30 15.39
C ASN A 135 1.22 1.49 14.45
N TYR A 136 1.16 1.22 13.16
CA TYR A 136 0.85 2.24 12.15
C TYR A 136 -0.55 2.83 12.33
N PHE A 137 -1.52 2.02 12.70
CA PHE A 137 -2.91 2.46 12.87
C PHE A 137 -3.05 3.47 14.01
N ALA A 138 -2.44 3.19 15.15
CA ALA A 138 -2.46 4.12 16.29
C ALA A 138 -1.75 5.45 15.95
N GLY A 139 -0.69 5.39 15.14
CA GLY A 139 0.11 6.55 14.75
C GLY A 139 -0.30 7.18 13.42
N LYS A 140 -1.41 6.77 12.79
CA LYS A 140 -1.77 7.19 11.43
C LYS A 140 -1.91 8.70 11.24
N ALA A 141 -2.29 9.45 12.29
CA ALA A 141 -2.37 10.91 12.25
C ALA A 141 -1.02 11.59 11.95
N TYR A 142 0.09 10.90 12.17
CA TYR A 142 1.44 11.38 11.87
C TYR A 142 1.97 10.92 10.50
N LEU A 143 1.19 10.17 9.74
CA LEU A 143 1.50 9.73 8.38
C LEU A 143 0.66 10.52 7.37
N SER A 144 1.25 10.83 6.21
CA SER A 144 0.42 11.30 5.08
C SER A 144 -0.45 10.15 4.58
N GLU A 145 -1.57 10.49 3.94
CA GLU A 145 -2.46 9.48 3.35
C GLU A 145 -1.72 8.59 2.34
N LEU A 146 -0.83 9.17 1.53
CA LEU A 146 0.03 8.44 0.60
C LEU A 146 0.85 7.35 1.30
N VAL A 147 1.56 7.71 2.37
CA VAL A 147 2.41 6.78 3.12
C VAL A 147 1.57 5.72 3.82
N TYR A 148 0.47 6.14 4.48
CA TYR A 148 -0.39 5.22 5.21
C TYR A 148 -1.00 4.17 4.29
N ARG A 149 -1.54 4.59 3.16
CA ARG A 149 -2.13 3.72 2.14
C ARG A 149 -1.14 2.65 1.66
N ASP A 150 0.12 3.01 1.44
CA ASP A 150 1.14 2.08 0.99
C ASP A 150 1.57 1.06 2.07
N LEU A 151 1.30 1.35 3.34
CA LEU A 151 1.53 0.43 4.46
C LEU A 151 0.37 -0.57 4.66
N ILE A 152 -0.82 -0.31 4.12
CA ILE A 152 -1.96 -1.23 4.20
C ILE A 152 -1.79 -2.35 3.19
N ILE A 153 -1.99 -3.59 3.66
CA ILE A 153 -2.04 -4.78 2.82
C ILE A 153 -3.44 -4.91 2.22
N HIS A 154 -3.52 -4.93 0.90
CA HIS A 154 -4.75 -4.91 0.14
C HIS A 154 -5.07 -6.32 -0.36
N VAL A 155 -6.15 -6.93 0.16
CA VAL A 155 -6.50 -8.33 -0.04
C VAL A 155 -7.83 -8.42 -0.79
N CYS A 156 -7.83 -9.09 -1.94
CA CYS A 156 -9.02 -9.26 -2.77
C CYS A 156 -9.51 -10.70 -2.78
N PHE A 157 -10.82 -10.89 -2.59
CA PHE A 157 -11.50 -12.17 -2.70
C PHE A 157 -12.32 -12.24 -3.99
N LEU A 158 -11.97 -13.19 -4.84
CA LEU A 158 -12.63 -13.48 -6.10
C LEU A 158 -13.38 -14.80 -6.03
N GLY A 159 -14.24 -15.07 -6.99
CA GLY A 159 -15.00 -16.30 -7.11
C GLY A 159 -16.41 -16.03 -7.64
N ALA A 160 -17.04 -17.07 -8.16
CA ALA A 160 -18.40 -17.03 -8.67
C ALA A 160 -19.43 -16.59 -7.61
N PRO A 161 -20.64 -16.18 -7.98
CA PRO A 161 -21.71 -15.91 -7.02
C PRO A 161 -21.93 -17.09 -6.05
N SER A 162 -22.27 -16.79 -4.79
CA SER A 162 -22.52 -17.82 -3.76
C SER A 162 -21.31 -18.67 -3.36
N THR A 163 -20.10 -18.15 -3.48
CA THR A 163 -18.88 -18.82 -2.99
C THR A 163 -18.46 -18.37 -1.59
N GLY A 164 -19.27 -17.57 -0.89
CA GLY A 164 -19.04 -17.16 0.49
C GLY A 164 -18.08 -15.98 0.66
N LYS A 165 -17.71 -15.27 -0.40
CA LYS A 165 -16.78 -14.11 -0.35
C LYS A 165 -17.19 -13.07 0.70
N THR A 166 -18.42 -12.58 0.62
CA THR A 166 -18.95 -11.53 1.51
C THR A 166 -18.91 -11.94 2.98
N THR A 167 -19.27 -13.18 3.29
CA THR A 167 -19.19 -13.71 4.66
C THR A 167 -17.74 -13.76 5.13
N LEU A 168 -16.84 -14.28 4.29
CA LEU A 168 -15.43 -14.42 4.62
C LEU A 168 -14.75 -13.06 4.83
N THR A 169 -14.94 -12.09 3.91
CA THR A 169 -14.35 -10.75 4.01
C THR A 169 -14.80 -10.03 5.27
N ARG A 170 -16.09 -10.09 5.58
CA ARG A 170 -16.64 -9.49 6.81
C ARG A 170 -16.08 -10.17 8.07
N THR A 171 -16.07 -11.50 8.13
CA THR A 171 -15.51 -12.25 9.28
C THR A 171 -14.04 -11.91 9.52
N LEU A 172 -13.23 -11.84 8.46
CA LEU A 172 -11.82 -11.45 8.56
C LEU A 172 -11.66 -10.01 9.04
N ALA A 173 -12.46 -9.07 8.53
CA ALA A 173 -12.40 -7.68 8.95
C ALA A 173 -12.75 -7.51 10.44
N GLU A 174 -13.80 -8.19 10.91
CA GLU A 174 -14.18 -8.23 12.32
C GLU A 174 -13.05 -8.80 13.19
N GLN A 175 -12.44 -9.92 12.78
CA GLN A 175 -11.35 -10.57 13.50
C GLN A 175 -10.09 -9.71 13.58
N HIS A 176 -9.76 -9.00 12.50
CA HIS A 176 -8.57 -8.14 12.42
C HIS A 176 -8.84 -6.69 12.86
N HIS A 177 -10.05 -6.38 13.31
CA HIS A 177 -10.47 -5.03 13.71
C HIS A 177 -10.13 -3.98 12.65
N THR A 178 -10.52 -4.26 11.40
CA THR A 178 -10.23 -3.43 10.24
C THR A 178 -11.47 -3.23 9.35
N GLU A 179 -11.31 -2.41 8.31
CA GLU A 179 -12.34 -2.16 7.31
C GLU A 179 -12.39 -3.29 6.26
N TRP A 180 -13.55 -3.40 5.60
CA TRP A 180 -13.73 -4.23 4.43
C TRP A 180 -14.55 -3.49 3.37
N MET A 181 -14.28 -3.78 2.09
CA MET A 181 -15.00 -3.22 0.96
C MET A 181 -16.05 -4.23 0.49
N PRO A 182 -17.36 -3.96 0.68
CA PRO A 182 -18.43 -4.80 0.14
C PRO A 182 -18.50 -4.71 -1.39
N GLU A 183 -19.07 -5.74 -2.03
CA GLU A 183 -19.31 -5.75 -3.47
C GLU A 183 -20.32 -4.67 -3.87
N TYR A 184 -19.82 -3.51 -4.30
CA TYR A 184 -20.68 -2.41 -4.72
C TYR A 184 -21.56 -2.77 -5.94
N GLY A 185 -21.06 -3.63 -6.82
CA GLY A 185 -21.83 -4.13 -7.97
C GLY A 185 -23.12 -4.86 -7.58
N ALA A 186 -23.08 -5.63 -6.48
CA ALA A 186 -24.27 -6.29 -5.95
C ALA A 186 -25.29 -5.28 -5.36
N GLU A 187 -24.80 -4.29 -4.59
CA GLU A 187 -25.64 -3.19 -4.06
C GLU A 187 -26.32 -2.42 -5.21
N PHE A 188 -25.54 -2.04 -6.22
CA PHE A 188 -26.02 -1.31 -7.38
C PHE A 188 -27.06 -2.12 -8.17
N TRP A 189 -26.79 -3.40 -8.40
CA TRP A 189 -27.65 -4.29 -9.14
C TRP A 189 -29.03 -4.41 -8.50
N LEU A 190 -29.12 -4.55 -7.17
CA LEU A 190 -30.40 -4.66 -6.45
C LEU A 190 -31.35 -3.48 -6.71
N THR A 191 -30.83 -2.30 -6.97
CA THR A 191 -31.60 -1.06 -7.12
C THR A 191 -31.81 -0.62 -8.58
N HIS A 192 -30.99 -1.10 -9.52
CA HIS A 192 -30.96 -0.59 -10.90
C HIS A 192 -31.24 -1.66 -11.98
N GLN A 193 -31.31 -2.95 -11.62
CA GLN A 193 -31.52 -4.00 -12.59
C GLN A 193 -32.91 -3.93 -13.24
N VAL A 194 -32.97 -4.26 -14.53
CA VAL A 194 -34.21 -4.51 -15.29
C VAL A 194 -34.09 -5.91 -15.86
N ASP A 195 -35.11 -6.74 -15.63
CA ASP A 195 -35.11 -8.15 -16.06
C ASP A 195 -33.85 -8.92 -15.67
N ARG A 196 -33.36 -8.67 -14.45
CA ARG A 196 -32.13 -9.26 -13.85
C ARG A 196 -30.84 -8.90 -14.60
N ARG A 197 -30.81 -7.78 -15.30
CA ARG A 197 -29.64 -7.26 -16.01
C ARG A 197 -29.44 -5.79 -15.73
N ILE A 198 -28.23 -5.32 -15.91
CA ILE A 198 -27.83 -3.91 -15.93
C ILE A 198 -27.18 -3.61 -17.27
N THR A 199 -27.22 -2.35 -17.69
CA THR A 199 -26.67 -1.91 -18.99
C THR A 199 -25.14 -1.83 -18.95
N LEU A 200 -24.54 -1.76 -20.13
CA LEU A 200 -23.08 -1.58 -20.24
C LEU A 200 -22.62 -0.26 -19.60
N GLU A 201 -23.39 0.83 -19.80
CA GLU A 201 -23.11 2.13 -19.19
C GLU A 201 -23.16 2.06 -17.66
N GLN A 202 -24.07 1.28 -17.09
CA GLN A 202 -24.16 1.05 -15.66
C GLN A 202 -22.93 0.31 -15.13
N PHE A 203 -22.40 -0.69 -15.85
CA PHE A 203 -21.12 -1.33 -15.49
C PHE A 203 -19.95 -0.34 -15.50
N GLU A 204 -19.93 0.60 -16.48
CA GLU A 204 -18.92 1.67 -16.55
C GLU A 204 -18.99 2.65 -15.37
N THR A 205 -20.10 2.75 -14.64
CA THR A 205 -20.23 3.57 -13.43
C THR A 205 -19.89 2.80 -12.15
N ILE A 206 -20.09 1.48 -12.12
CA ILE A 206 -19.87 0.65 -10.93
C ILE A 206 -18.37 0.61 -10.55
N ALA A 207 -17.49 0.35 -11.51
CA ALA A 207 -16.08 0.13 -11.21
C ALA A 207 -15.35 1.40 -10.69
N PRO A 208 -15.55 2.61 -11.25
CA PRO A 208 -14.99 3.83 -10.67
C PRO A 208 -15.49 4.12 -9.25
N GLU A 209 -16.80 3.92 -9.00
CA GLU A 209 -17.38 4.16 -7.67
C GLU A 209 -16.89 3.11 -6.66
N HIS A 210 -16.73 1.85 -7.07
CA HIS A 210 -16.12 0.82 -6.24
C HIS A 210 -14.71 1.24 -5.81
N ASN A 211 -13.85 1.63 -6.75
CA ASN A 211 -12.49 2.10 -6.45
C ASN A 211 -12.49 3.33 -5.53
N ARG A 212 -13.38 4.29 -5.75
CA ARG A 212 -13.50 5.48 -4.90
C ARG A 212 -13.88 5.15 -3.46
N ARG A 213 -14.78 4.19 -3.26
CA ARG A 213 -15.17 3.72 -1.91
C ARG A 213 -14.04 2.95 -1.26
N GLU A 214 -13.37 2.10 -2.02
CA GLU A 214 -12.24 1.29 -1.59
C GLU A 214 -11.08 2.15 -1.09
N GLU A 215 -10.70 3.21 -1.83
CA GLU A 215 -9.65 4.14 -1.41
C GLU A 215 -9.98 4.86 -0.09
N LYS A 216 -11.24 5.22 0.14
CA LYS A 216 -11.68 5.79 1.42
C LYS A 216 -11.53 4.80 2.58
N LEU A 217 -11.93 3.54 2.37
CA LEU A 217 -11.82 2.49 3.38
C LEU A 217 -10.35 2.14 3.65
N ARG A 218 -9.51 2.16 2.63
CA ARG A 218 -8.07 1.93 2.76
C ARG A 218 -7.39 2.95 3.68
N ALA A 219 -7.80 4.21 3.60
CA ALA A 219 -7.33 5.26 4.52
C ALA A 219 -7.79 5.04 5.98
N GLN A 220 -8.81 4.22 6.22
CA GLN A 220 -9.34 3.91 7.55
C GLN A 220 -8.92 2.53 8.06
N ALA A 221 -8.48 1.66 7.18
CA ALA A 221 -8.13 0.28 7.47
C ALA A 221 -6.98 0.15 8.48
N ASN A 222 -6.99 -0.93 9.25
CA ASN A 222 -5.92 -1.30 10.18
C ASN A 222 -5.15 -2.49 9.62
N THR A 223 -3.91 -2.30 9.18
CA THR A 223 -3.02 -3.31 8.61
C THR A 223 -3.53 -3.93 7.29
N TYR A 224 -4.79 -4.34 7.24
CA TYR A 224 -5.42 -5.01 6.09
C TYR A 224 -6.66 -4.26 5.63
N LEU A 225 -6.91 -4.20 4.31
CA LEU A 225 -8.22 -3.95 3.73
C LEU A 225 -8.65 -5.21 3.00
N PHE A 226 -9.78 -5.80 3.41
CA PHE A 226 -10.37 -6.96 2.76
C PHE A 226 -11.45 -6.53 1.77
N CYS A 227 -11.32 -6.91 0.49
CA CYS A 227 -12.23 -6.51 -0.58
C CYS A 227 -13.04 -7.69 -1.09
N ASP A 228 -14.36 -7.58 -0.99
CA ASP A 228 -15.29 -8.48 -1.65
C ASP A 228 -15.40 -8.06 -3.11
N THR A 229 -14.68 -8.77 -3.98
CA THR A 229 -14.50 -8.50 -5.40
C THR A 229 -13.69 -7.21 -5.73
N ASN A 230 -13.58 -6.94 -7.02
CA ASN A 230 -12.85 -5.79 -7.57
C ASN A 230 -13.29 -5.52 -9.02
N PRO A 231 -12.73 -4.50 -9.73
CA PRO A 231 -13.07 -4.20 -11.13
C PRO A 231 -12.93 -5.37 -12.12
N ILE A 232 -12.10 -6.39 -11.84
CA ILE A 232 -12.01 -7.60 -12.69
C ILE A 232 -13.34 -8.37 -12.66
N THR A 233 -13.96 -8.51 -11.48
CA THR A 233 -15.26 -9.17 -11.36
C THR A 233 -16.33 -8.40 -12.12
N THR A 234 -16.38 -7.08 -12.02
CA THR A 234 -17.31 -6.22 -12.76
C THR A 234 -17.08 -6.36 -14.27
N TYR A 235 -15.83 -6.38 -14.71
CA TYR A 235 -15.44 -6.64 -16.11
C TYR A 235 -15.97 -7.98 -16.62
N MET A 236 -15.84 -9.03 -15.82
CA MET A 236 -16.30 -10.36 -16.19
C MET A 236 -17.82 -10.44 -16.28
N PHE A 237 -18.56 -9.79 -15.38
CA PHE A 237 -20.01 -9.69 -15.49
C PHE A 237 -20.45 -8.90 -16.72
N ALA A 238 -19.79 -7.78 -17.04
CA ALA A 238 -20.09 -7.03 -18.26
C ALA A 238 -19.85 -7.88 -19.52
N ARG A 239 -18.77 -8.67 -19.52
CA ARG A 239 -18.48 -9.63 -20.61
C ARG A 239 -19.53 -10.72 -20.72
N ASP A 240 -19.99 -11.28 -19.59
CA ASP A 240 -21.05 -12.31 -19.56
C ASP A 240 -22.39 -11.75 -20.05
N TYR A 241 -22.75 -10.52 -19.69
CA TYR A 241 -24.04 -9.91 -20.06
C TYR A 241 -24.08 -9.33 -21.47
N HIS A 242 -22.98 -8.73 -21.93
CA HIS A 242 -22.93 -7.92 -23.16
C HIS A 242 -21.88 -8.38 -24.17
N GLY A 243 -21.10 -9.43 -23.86
CA GLY A 243 -20.04 -9.95 -24.74
C GLY A 243 -18.76 -9.11 -24.73
N THR A 244 -18.86 -7.78 -24.63
CA THR A 244 -17.70 -6.88 -24.63
C THR A 244 -17.84 -5.84 -23.51
N PRO A 245 -16.87 -5.75 -22.58
CA PRO A 245 -16.81 -4.68 -21.59
C PRO A 245 -16.48 -3.34 -22.25
N GLY A 246 -16.89 -2.25 -21.61
CA GLY A 246 -16.55 -0.90 -22.04
C GLY A 246 -15.09 -0.50 -21.77
N PRO A 247 -14.61 0.61 -22.35
CA PRO A 247 -13.21 1.02 -22.26
C PRO A 247 -12.76 1.42 -20.86
N ILE A 248 -13.60 2.13 -20.08
CA ILE A 248 -13.28 2.54 -18.70
C ILE A 248 -13.11 1.29 -17.84
N LEU A 249 -14.06 0.36 -17.92
CA LEU A 249 -14.02 -0.88 -17.15
C LEU A 249 -12.83 -1.76 -17.53
N THR A 250 -12.48 -1.81 -18.81
CA THR A 250 -11.30 -2.55 -19.29
C THR A 250 -10.01 -1.99 -18.68
N GLU A 251 -9.87 -0.67 -18.66
CA GLU A 251 -8.69 -0.02 -18.06
C GLU A 251 -8.63 -0.23 -16.54
N LEU A 252 -9.76 -0.09 -15.84
CA LEU A 252 -9.81 -0.32 -14.39
C LEU A 252 -9.53 -1.78 -14.01
N ALA A 253 -10.02 -2.74 -14.80
CA ALA A 253 -9.71 -4.16 -14.61
C ALA A 253 -8.21 -4.44 -14.81
N LYS A 254 -7.56 -3.77 -15.77
CA LYS A 254 -6.10 -3.85 -15.97
C LYS A 254 -5.33 -3.22 -14.81
N GLN A 255 -5.76 -2.07 -14.29
CA GLN A 255 -5.15 -1.45 -13.12
C GLN A 255 -5.28 -2.34 -11.87
N ALA A 256 -6.41 -3.02 -11.71
CA ALA A 256 -6.66 -3.93 -10.59
C ALA A 256 -5.67 -5.11 -10.54
N GLU A 257 -5.01 -5.47 -11.65
CA GLU A 257 -3.95 -6.50 -11.65
C GLU A 257 -2.78 -6.18 -10.71
N ARG A 258 -2.55 -4.89 -10.43
CA ARG A 258 -1.41 -4.40 -9.63
C ARG A 258 -1.82 -3.67 -8.35
N ASN A 259 -3.12 -3.48 -8.13
CA ASN A 259 -3.61 -2.68 -7.01
C ASN A 259 -3.81 -3.50 -5.73
N TYR A 260 -3.76 -4.82 -5.82
CA TYR A 260 -3.94 -5.73 -4.70
C TYR A 260 -2.67 -6.51 -4.43
N ASP A 261 -2.37 -6.68 -3.14
CA ASP A 261 -1.17 -7.40 -2.69
C ASP A 261 -1.38 -8.92 -2.67
N LEU A 262 -2.63 -9.35 -2.41
CA LEU A 262 -3.03 -10.76 -2.37
C LEU A 262 -4.38 -10.98 -3.05
N PHE A 263 -4.49 -12.06 -3.82
CA PHE A 263 -5.72 -12.55 -4.39
C PHE A 263 -6.06 -13.93 -3.84
N PHE A 264 -7.29 -14.07 -3.36
CA PHE A 264 -7.87 -15.35 -2.96
C PHE A 264 -9.04 -15.69 -3.87
N LEU A 265 -9.11 -16.93 -4.33
CA LEU A 265 -10.22 -17.46 -5.10
C LEU A 265 -11.05 -18.39 -4.21
N CYS A 266 -12.25 -17.98 -3.85
CA CYS A 266 -13.19 -18.81 -3.12
C CYS A 266 -13.75 -19.91 -4.04
N ASP A 267 -13.54 -21.18 -3.67
CA ASP A 267 -14.00 -22.31 -4.44
C ASP A 267 -15.53 -22.47 -4.36
N THR A 268 -16.06 -23.27 -5.26
CA THR A 268 -17.50 -23.58 -5.41
C THR A 268 -17.93 -24.80 -4.57
N ASP A 269 -17.13 -25.27 -3.65
CA ASP A 269 -17.32 -26.44 -2.80
C ASP A 269 -18.39 -26.29 -1.70
N ILE A 270 -18.84 -25.06 -1.43
CA ILE A 270 -19.96 -24.80 -0.52
C ILE A 270 -21.31 -24.93 -1.23
N PRO A 271 -22.39 -25.32 -0.50
CA PRO A 271 -23.71 -25.46 -1.10
C PRO A 271 -24.18 -24.19 -1.84
N TYR A 272 -24.76 -24.38 -3.01
CA TYR A 272 -25.35 -23.29 -3.76
C TYR A 272 -26.70 -22.87 -3.13
N ALA A 273 -26.80 -21.60 -2.76
CA ALA A 273 -28.09 -21.05 -2.34
C ALA A 273 -28.84 -20.54 -3.59
N ASP A 274 -29.92 -21.26 -3.96
CA ASP A 274 -30.75 -20.88 -5.11
C ASP A 274 -31.74 -19.79 -4.68
N THR A 275 -31.42 -18.57 -4.98
CA THR A 275 -32.24 -17.38 -4.71
C THR A 275 -32.67 -16.75 -6.04
N TRP A 276 -33.76 -15.97 -6.03
CA TRP A 276 -34.36 -15.37 -7.21
C TRP A 276 -33.38 -14.52 -8.05
N ASP A 277 -32.37 -13.96 -7.45
CA ASP A 277 -31.33 -13.12 -8.04
C ASP A 277 -30.19 -13.92 -8.71
N ARG A 278 -30.23 -15.28 -8.63
CA ARG A 278 -29.13 -16.14 -9.06
C ARG A 278 -29.47 -16.96 -10.31
N SER A 279 -28.43 -17.28 -11.09
CA SER A 279 -28.60 -17.87 -12.43
C SER A 279 -28.50 -19.40 -12.47
N GLY A 280 -28.44 -20.07 -11.29
CA GLY A 280 -28.36 -21.53 -11.20
C GLY A 280 -26.92 -22.06 -11.04
N ASN A 281 -26.78 -23.23 -10.42
CA ASN A 281 -25.48 -23.81 -10.05
C ASN A 281 -24.59 -24.11 -11.26
N GLN A 282 -25.14 -24.55 -12.38
CA GLN A 282 -24.36 -24.84 -13.58
C GLN A 282 -23.69 -23.58 -14.16
N LYS A 283 -24.40 -22.46 -14.19
CA LYS A 283 -23.83 -21.17 -14.61
C LYS A 283 -22.78 -20.67 -13.62
N ARG A 284 -22.98 -20.91 -12.32
CA ARG A 284 -21.99 -20.62 -11.28
C ARG A 284 -20.67 -21.33 -11.56
N LEU A 285 -20.70 -22.64 -11.84
CA LEU A 285 -19.51 -23.44 -12.15
C LEU A 285 -18.83 -22.96 -13.44
N CYS A 286 -19.61 -22.66 -14.48
CA CYS A 286 -19.08 -22.10 -15.72
C CYS A 286 -18.39 -20.73 -15.49
N PHE A 287 -19.02 -19.84 -14.72
CA PHE A 287 -18.45 -18.53 -14.39
C PHE A 287 -17.18 -18.64 -13.57
N GLN A 288 -17.10 -19.62 -12.63
CA GLN A 288 -15.87 -19.90 -11.89
C GLN A 288 -14.71 -20.29 -12.83
N GLN A 289 -14.96 -21.14 -13.82
CA GLN A 289 -13.95 -21.50 -14.83
C GLN A 289 -13.51 -20.29 -15.67
N GLN A 290 -14.44 -19.39 -15.99
CA GLN A 290 -14.11 -18.15 -16.69
C GLN A 290 -13.23 -17.22 -15.84
N ILE A 291 -13.49 -17.11 -14.52
CA ILE A 291 -12.64 -16.37 -13.58
C ILE A 291 -11.22 -16.95 -13.58
N ILE A 292 -11.10 -18.27 -13.45
CA ILE A 292 -9.80 -18.96 -13.46
C ILE A 292 -9.03 -18.67 -14.76
N ALA A 293 -9.72 -18.75 -15.90
CA ALA A 293 -9.12 -18.48 -17.20
C ALA A 293 -8.65 -17.01 -17.33
N ASP A 294 -9.46 -16.04 -16.86
CA ASP A 294 -9.14 -14.62 -16.91
C ASP A 294 -7.94 -14.29 -16.00
N LEU A 295 -7.89 -14.87 -14.79
CA LEU A 295 -6.74 -14.71 -13.88
C LEU A 295 -5.46 -15.28 -14.48
N ALA A 296 -5.53 -16.42 -15.16
CA ALA A 296 -4.41 -17.03 -15.86
C ALA A 296 -3.93 -16.16 -17.05
N GLU A 297 -4.86 -15.60 -17.83
CA GLU A 297 -4.54 -14.68 -18.94
C GLU A 297 -3.85 -13.41 -18.42
N ARG A 298 -4.33 -12.84 -17.32
CA ARG A 298 -3.75 -11.66 -16.66
C ARG A 298 -2.46 -11.97 -15.89
N LYS A 299 -2.13 -13.26 -15.72
CA LYS A 299 -0.98 -13.73 -14.92
C LYS A 299 -1.04 -13.27 -13.45
N ILE A 300 -2.23 -13.21 -12.90
CA ILE A 300 -2.47 -12.86 -11.50
C ILE A 300 -2.29 -14.13 -10.66
N PRO A 301 -1.32 -14.16 -9.73
CA PRO A 301 -1.21 -15.26 -8.77
C PRO A 301 -2.35 -15.20 -7.76
N TYR A 302 -2.93 -16.33 -7.42
CA TYR A 302 -3.98 -16.42 -6.41
C TYR A 302 -3.88 -17.71 -5.61
N VAL A 303 -4.50 -17.71 -4.43
CA VAL A 303 -4.64 -18.91 -3.60
C VAL A 303 -6.10 -19.35 -3.59
N VAL A 304 -6.34 -20.64 -3.84
CA VAL A 304 -7.68 -21.21 -3.76
C VAL A 304 -8.04 -21.48 -2.31
N LEU A 305 -9.23 -21.01 -1.89
CA LEU A 305 -9.78 -21.26 -0.56
C LEU A 305 -10.92 -22.28 -0.66
N SER A 306 -10.84 -23.34 0.12
CA SER A 306 -11.85 -24.42 0.17
C SER A 306 -12.28 -24.74 1.61
N GLY A 307 -13.40 -25.42 1.75
CA GLY A 307 -14.02 -25.76 3.03
C GLY A 307 -15.06 -24.72 3.48
N ASP A 308 -15.47 -24.82 4.74
CA ASP A 308 -16.37 -23.88 5.38
C ASP A 308 -15.70 -22.54 5.71
N VAL A 309 -16.44 -21.64 6.34
CA VAL A 309 -15.94 -20.28 6.66
C VAL A 309 -14.76 -20.35 7.62
N GLU A 310 -14.82 -21.18 8.63
CA GLU A 310 -13.77 -21.36 9.64
C GLU A 310 -12.47 -21.85 9.00
N CYS A 311 -12.55 -22.89 8.18
CA CYS A 311 -11.40 -23.40 7.42
C CYS A 311 -10.78 -22.33 6.52
N ARG A 312 -11.59 -21.55 5.80
CA ARG A 312 -11.11 -20.49 4.91
C ARG A 312 -10.46 -19.34 5.68
N VAL A 313 -11.03 -18.95 6.82
CA VAL A 313 -10.43 -17.95 7.73
C VAL A 313 -9.05 -18.42 8.20
N GLU A 314 -8.90 -19.69 8.59
CA GLU A 314 -7.62 -20.24 8.99
C GLU A 314 -6.60 -20.25 7.86
N GLN A 315 -7.00 -20.64 6.63
CA GLN A 315 -6.15 -20.61 5.44
C GLN A 315 -5.64 -19.18 5.14
N VAL A 316 -6.53 -18.19 5.14
CA VAL A 316 -6.16 -16.79 4.93
C VAL A 316 -5.20 -16.32 6.02
N ASN A 317 -5.51 -16.56 7.30
CA ASN A 317 -4.67 -16.16 8.41
C ASN A 317 -3.28 -16.82 8.38
N ALA A 318 -3.19 -18.06 7.94
CA ALA A 318 -1.91 -18.75 7.79
C ALA A 318 -1.01 -18.06 6.75
N ILE A 319 -1.60 -17.56 5.67
CA ILE A 319 -0.90 -16.81 4.64
C ILE A 319 -0.55 -15.40 5.13
N LEU A 320 -1.49 -14.67 5.73
CA LEU A 320 -1.26 -13.31 6.21
C LEU A 320 -0.13 -13.22 7.25
N ARG A 321 0.02 -14.23 8.11
CA ARG A 321 1.13 -14.30 9.09
C ARG A 321 2.52 -14.36 8.45
N ARG A 322 2.62 -14.86 7.22
CA ARG A 322 3.89 -15.02 6.48
C ARG A 322 4.06 -13.95 5.41
N PHE A 323 2.97 -13.30 5.01
CA PHE A 323 2.99 -12.37 3.90
C PHE A 323 3.75 -11.11 4.26
N LYS A 324 4.67 -10.74 3.38
CA LYS A 324 5.42 -9.48 3.41
C LYS A 324 5.11 -8.73 2.14
N LYS A 325 4.45 -7.57 2.27
CA LYS A 325 3.97 -6.78 1.13
C LYS A 325 5.05 -6.51 0.06
N TYR A 326 6.28 -6.32 0.48
CA TYR A 326 7.42 -6.06 -0.39
C TYR A 326 8.40 -7.23 -0.44
N GLY A 327 8.02 -8.38 0.10
CA GLY A 327 8.81 -9.60 0.08
C GLY A 327 8.59 -10.44 -1.17
N ASN A 328 9.28 -11.56 -1.24
CA ASN A 328 9.07 -12.55 -2.30
C ASN A 328 7.86 -13.42 -1.96
N LEU A 329 6.92 -13.57 -2.91
CA LEU A 329 5.76 -14.46 -2.73
C LEU A 329 6.13 -15.91 -2.46
N LEU A 330 7.28 -16.37 -2.92
CA LEU A 330 7.76 -17.73 -2.67
C LEU A 330 8.10 -17.97 -1.20
N ASP A 331 8.42 -16.93 -0.43
CA ASP A 331 8.70 -17.02 1.00
C ASP A 331 7.46 -17.43 1.81
N ILE A 332 6.25 -17.27 1.24
CA ILE A 332 5.00 -17.74 1.85
C ILE A 332 4.86 -19.27 1.80
N LEU A 333 5.45 -19.87 0.76
CA LEU A 333 5.33 -21.31 0.47
C LEU A 333 6.41 -22.15 1.17
N ALA A 334 7.44 -21.51 1.70
CA ALA A 334 8.50 -22.15 2.47
C ALA A 334 8.09 -22.30 3.95
#